data_58717cde642269753dda57eeae33d068
#
_entry.id   58717cde642269753dda57eeae33d068
#
_cell.length_a   1.000
_cell.length_b   1.000
_cell.length_c   1.000
_cell.angle_alpha   90.00
_cell.angle_beta   90.00
_cell.angle_gamma   90.00
#
_symmetry.space_group_name_H-M   'P 1'
#
loop_
_entity.id
_entity.type
_entity.pdbx_description
1 polymer ?
#
loop_
_entity_poly.entity_id
_entity_poly.type
_entity_poly.pdbx_seq_one_letter_code
_entity_poly.pdbx_strand_id
1 'polypeptide(L)'
;RDFCLSRGLGDVYKRQMSFRVPTLDVSVVDLTVRLEKAATYDEVKAAVKHASENELKGILGYTEDDVVSTDFTSDPRTSIFDAKAGIALNDRFMKLVSWYDNEWGYSNKIIMLIGKMAAYNNK
;
A
#
# COMPACT_ATOMS: atom_id res chain seq x y z
N ARG A 1 13.44 15.33 -4.56
CA ARG A 1 14.33 14.39 -5.09
C ARG A 1 13.83 12.97 -5.05
N ASP A 2 13.21 12.56 -4.01
CA ASP A 2 12.58 11.26 -3.98
C ASP A 2 11.44 11.14 -4.95
N PHE A 3 10.92 12.26 -5.37
CA PHE A 3 9.84 12.31 -6.33
C PHE A 3 10.24 11.81 -7.70
N CYS A 4 11.52 11.75 -7.99
CA CYS A 4 12.00 11.25 -9.26
C CYS A 4 11.66 9.78 -9.46
N LEU A 5 11.52 9.02 -8.38
CA LEU A 5 11.20 7.61 -8.45
C LEU A 5 9.81 7.32 -9.00
N SER A 6 8.90 8.28 -8.86
CA SER A 6 7.54 8.09 -9.36
C SER A 6 7.33 8.69 -10.75
N ARG A 7 8.33 9.32 -11.32
CA ARG A 7 8.25 9.81 -12.69
C ARG A 7 8.30 8.63 -13.66
N GLY A 8 7.67 8.74 -14.77
CA GLY A 8 7.67 7.69 -15.75
C GLY A 8 6.69 6.57 -15.49
N LEU A 9 5.83 6.72 -14.51
CA LEU A 9 4.77 5.78 -14.25
C LEU A 9 3.51 6.12 -15.03
N GLY A 10 3.69 6.63 -16.23
CA GLY A 10 2.61 6.90 -17.14
C GLY A 10 1.77 8.10 -16.75
N ASP A 11 0.49 7.98 -16.97
CA ASP A 11 -0.46 9.08 -16.83
C ASP A 11 -0.84 9.39 -15.39
N VAL A 12 -0.28 8.67 -14.43
CA VAL A 12 -0.56 8.89 -13.02
C VAL A 12 0.52 9.77 -12.43
N TYR A 13 0.11 10.91 -11.90
CA TYR A 13 1.01 11.80 -11.21
C TYR A 13 1.01 11.46 -9.73
N LYS A 14 2.15 11.04 -9.20
CA LYS A 14 2.29 10.57 -7.82
C LYS A 14 3.29 11.42 -7.05
N ARG A 15 2.98 11.66 -5.81
CA ARG A 15 3.90 12.27 -4.88
C ARG A 15 3.82 11.55 -3.54
N GLN A 16 4.96 11.42 -2.89
CA GLN A 16 5.05 10.79 -1.59
C GLN A 16 5.69 11.73 -0.59
N MET A 17 5.26 11.63 0.64
CA MET A 17 5.91 12.24 1.77
C MET A 17 6.63 11.17 2.58
N SER A 18 7.73 11.55 3.17
CA SER A 18 8.46 10.67 4.07
C SER A 18 8.33 11.14 5.51
N PHE A 19 8.09 10.20 6.39
CA PHE A 19 8.05 10.45 7.82
C PHE A 19 9.14 9.63 8.50
N ARG A 20 9.74 10.25 9.52
CA ARG A 20 10.65 9.50 10.38
C ARG A 20 10.21 9.74 11.83
N VAL A 21 9.72 8.69 12.46
CA VAL A 21 9.23 8.75 13.83
C VAL A 21 9.91 7.67 14.65
N PRO A 22 10.06 7.87 15.97
CA PRO A 22 10.77 6.91 16.83
C PRO A 22 9.88 5.71 17.16
N THR A 23 9.68 4.83 16.19
CA THR A 23 8.96 3.57 16.39
C THR A 23 9.93 2.41 16.25
N LEU A 24 9.60 1.29 16.90
CA LEU A 24 10.45 0.10 16.85
C LEU A 24 10.43 -0.54 15.47
N ASP A 25 9.28 -0.54 14.84
CA ASP A 25 9.06 -1.19 13.55
C ASP A 25 7.81 -0.62 12.91
N VAL A 26 7.53 -1.02 11.69
CA VAL A 26 6.36 -0.61 10.89
C VAL A 26 6.49 0.82 10.36
N SER A 27 6.32 0.94 9.08
CA SER A 27 6.39 2.20 8.35
C SER A 27 5.04 2.53 7.73
N VAL A 28 4.88 3.79 7.35
CA VAL A 28 3.67 4.28 6.70
C VAL A 28 4.05 5.02 5.42
N VAL A 29 3.25 4.81 4.38
CA VAL A 29 3.36 5.55 3.13
C VAL A 29 2.17 6.51 3.04
N ASP A 30 2.48 7.78 2.85
CA ASP A 30 1.49 8.80 2.58
C ASP A 30 1.60 9.16 1.09
N LEU A 31 0.70 8.61 0.31
CA LEU A 31 0.74 8.71 -1.14
C LEU A 31 -0.31 9.70 -1.64
N THR A 32 0.13 10.74 -2.30
CA THR A 32 -0.77 11.69 -2.97
C THR A 32 -0.81 11.34 -4.45
N VAL A 33 -2.00 11.09 -4.97
CA VAL A 33 -2.18 10.70 -6.38
C VAL A 33 -3.14 11.64 -7.09
N ARG A 34 -2.84 11.87 -8.35
CA ARG A 34 -3.76 12.51 -9.28
C ARG A 34 -4.25 11.46 -10.24
N LEU A 35 -5.56 11.26 -10.26
CA LEU A 35 -6.16 10.21 -11.07
C LEU A 35 -6.40 10.72 -12.49
N GLU A 36 -6.18 9.85 -13.45
CA GLU A 36 -6.52 10.13 -14.84
C GLU A 36 -8.03 10.21 -15.02
N LYS A 37 -8.74 9.30 -14.38
CA LYS A 37 -10.22 9.28 -14.41
C LYS A 37 -10.77 9.67 -13.05
N ALA A 38 -11.87 10.38 -13.05
CA ALA A 38 -12.53 10.76 -11.82
C ALA A 38 -13.06 9.53 -11.07
N ALA A 39 -12.90 9.52 -9.77
CA ALA A 39 -13.41 8.47 -8.90
C ALA A 39 -13.70 9.05 -7.52
N THR A 40 -14.68 8.48 -6.83
CA THR A 40 -14.93 8.86 -5.45
C THR A 40 -14.00 8.06 -4.52
N TYR A 41 -13.82 8.56 -3.32
CA TYR A 41 -13.02 7.83 -2.34
C TYR A 41 -13.64 6.47 -2.01
N ASP A 42 -14.98 6.41 -1.99
CA ASP A 42 -15.68 5.15 -1.75
C ASP A 42 -15.41 4.12 -2.84
N GLU A 43 -15.32 4.54 -4.09
CA GLU A 43 -14.97 3.67 -5.19
C GLU A 43 -13.55 3.14 -5.05
N VAL A 44 -12.62 3.98 -4.63
CA VAL A 44 -11.24 3.57 -4.38
C VAL A 44 -11.18 2.57 -3.23
N LYS A 45 -11.88 2.83 -2.14
CA LYS A 45 -11.95 1.90 -1.01
C LYS A 45 -12.52 0.55 -1.43
N ALA A 46 -13.59 0.56 -2.20
CA ALA A 46 -14.22 -0.66 -2.67
C ALA A 46 -13.27 -1.48 -3.56
N ALA A 47 -12.55 -0.81 -4.46
CA ALA A 47 -11.59 -1.47 -5.33
C ALA A 47 -10.44 -2.10 -4.54
N VAL A 48 -9.89 -1.38 -3.58
CA VAL A 48 -8.80 -1.89 -2.74
C VAL A 48 -9.29 -3.06 -1.89
N LYS A 49 -10.46 -2.94 -1.29
CA LYS A 49 -11.05 -4.02 -0.49
C LYS A 49 -11.26 -5.28 -1.32
N HIS A 50 -11.80 -5.13 -2.51
CA HIS A 50 -12.01 -6.25 -3.43
C HIS A 50 -10.67 -6.93 -3.77
N ALA A 51 -9.66 -6.16 -4.08
CA ALA A 51 -8.34 -6.70 -4.39
C ALA A 51 -7.73 -7.43 -3.19
N SER A 52 -7.91 -6.90 -1.98
CA SER A 52 -7.37 -7.52 -0.77
C SER A 52 -8.03 -8.85 -0.44
N GLU A 53 -9.28 -9.04 -0.85
CA GLU A 53 -10.02 -10.28 -0.60
C GLU A 53 -9.86 -11.31 -1.70
N ASN A 54 -9.44 -10.92 -2.88
CA ASN A 54 -9.36 -11.77 -4.06
C ASN A 54 -7.95 -11.87 -4.63
N GLU A 55 -7.59 -10.99 -5.54
CA GLU A 55 -6.36 -11.08 -6.34
C GLU A 55 -5.10 -10.93 -5.50
N LEU A 56 -5.14 -10.07 -4.51
CA LEU A 56 -3.99 -9.75 -3.66
C LEU A 56 -4.17 -10.26 -2.23
N LYS A 57 -4.97 -11.29 -2.06
CA LYS A 57 -5.18 -11.88 -0.74
C LYS A 57 -3.86 -12.37 -0.16
N GLY A 58 -3.59 -11.99 1.07
CA GLY A 58 -2.33 -12.31 1.74
C GLY A 58 -1.18 -11.36 1.40
N ILE A 59 -1.35 -10.49 0.43
CA ILE A 59 -0.36 -9.48 0.04
C ILE A 59 -0.84 -8.09 0.43
N LEU A 60 -2.06 -7.76 0.10
CA LEU A 60 -2.68 -6.48 0.42
C LEU A 60 -3.68 -6.66 1.55
N GLY A 61 -3.54 -5.84 2.58
CA GLY A 61 -4.51 -5.76 3.66
C GLY A 61 -5.38 -4.52 3.51
N TYR A 62 -6.52 -4.54 4.18
CA TYR A 62 -7.46 -3.43 4.19
C TYR A 62 -8.02 -3.28 5.61
N THR A 63 -8.02 -2.07 6.12
CA THR A 63 -8.57 -1.80 7.44
C THR A 63 -9.42 -0.53 7.45
N GLU A 64 -10.49 -0.57 8.21
CA GLU A 64 -11.32 0.60 8.50
C GLU A 64 -11.28 0.96 9.98
N ASP A 65 -10.41 0.31 10.74
CA ASP A 65 -10.26 0.55 12.17
C ASP A 65 -9.29 1.71 12.42
N ASP A 66 -9.39 2.29 13.60
CA ASP A 66 -8.43 3.29 14.04
C ASP A 66 -7.20 2.56 14.56
N VAL A 67 -6.12 2.63 13.80
CA VAL A 67 -4.92 1.83 14.04
C VAL A 67 -3.68 2.71 14.15
N VAL A 68 -2.67 2.18 14.81
CA VAL A 68 -1.34 2.79 14.92
C VAL A 68 -0.29 1.77 14.46
N SER A 69 0.96 2.21 14.34
CA SER A 69 2.04 1.39 13.79
C SER A 69 2.21 0.03 14.48
N THR A 70 2.09 0.00 15.81
CA THR A 70 2.30 -1.23 16.57
C THR A 70 1.26 -2.31 16.28
N ASP A 71 0.10 -1.94 15.73
CA ASP A 71 -0.94 -2.91 15.37
C ASP A 71 -0.49 -3.83 14.21
N PHE A 72 0.52 -3.43 13.46
CA PHE A 72 0.98 -4.16 12.29
C PHE A 72 2.33 -4.81 12.47
N THR A 73 2.87 -4.81 13.67
CA THR A 73 4.14 -5.49 13.94
C THR A 73 4.00 -6.97 13.62
N SER A 74 4.95 -7.48 12.81
CA SER A 74 4.97 -8.86 12.32
C SER A 74 3.84 -9.23 11.37
N ASP A 75 3.19 -8.26 10.76
CA ASP A 75 2.21 -8.51 9.72
C ASP A 75 2.93 -8.87 8.41
N PRO A 76 2.69 -10.06 7.85
CA PRO A 76 3.41 -10.52 6.66
C PRO A 76 2.93 -9.87 5.35
N ARG A 77 1.83 -9.15 5.37
CA ARG A 77 1.31 -8.51 4.17
C ARG A 77 2.21 -7.37 3.73
N THR A 78 2.34 -7.19 2.43
CA THR A 78 3.22 -6.17 1.86
C THR A 78 2.74 -4.76 2.17
N SER A 79 1.43 -4.57 2.14
CA SER A 79 0.82 -3.26 2.31
C SER A 79 -0.55 -3.42 2.94
N ILE A 80 -0.86 -2.60 3.93
CA ILE A 80 -2.16 -2.58 4.58
C ILE A 80 -2.76 -1.20 4.35
N PHE A 81 -3.77 -1.14 3.51
CA PHE A 81 -4.46 0.11 3.19
C PHE A 81 -5.31 0.58 4.35
N ASP A 82 -5.07 1.80 4.79
CA ASP A 82 -5.82 2.42 5.88
C ASP A 82 -6.93 3.29 5.28
N ALA A 83 -8.13 2.77 5.30
CA ALA A 83 -9.27 3.43 4.67
C ALA A 83 -9.72 4.68 5.39
N LYS A 84 -9.43 4.80 6.68
CA LYS A 84 -9.82 5.97 7.45
C LYS A 84 -8.84 7.12 7.36
N ALA A 85 -7.58 6.83 7.11
CA ALA A 85 -6.54 7.85 7.11
C ALA A 85 -6.46 8.62 5.80
N GLY A 86 -7.03 8.10 4.73
CA GLY A 86 -6.99 8.76 3.43
C GLY A 86 -8.01 9.88 3.31
N ILE A 87 -7.75 10.77 2.36
CA ILE A 87 -8.63 11.93 2.10
C ILE A 87 -8.75 12.12 0.59
N ALA A 88 -9.97 12.33 0.13
CA ALA A 88 -10.22 12.78 -1.23
C ALA A 88 -10.36 14.30 -1.23
N LEU A 89 -9.45 14.99 -1.88
CA LEU A 89 -9.52 16.44 -2.00
C LEU A 89 -10.52 16.85 -3.08
N ASN A 90 -10.58 16.05 -4.14
CA ASN A 90 -11.61 16.14 -5.16
C ASN A 90 -11.69 14.78 -5.85
N ASP A 91 -12.46 14.66 -6.94
CA ASP A 91 -12.68 13.39 -7.62
C ASP A 91 -11.45 12.85 -8.37
N ARG A 92 -10.39 13.64 -8.49
CA ARG A 92 -9.16 13.23 -9.17
C ARG A 92 -7.90 13.37 -8.33
N PHE A 93 -8.01 13.93 -7.15
CA PHE A 93 -6.85 14.20 -6.31
C PHE A 93 -7.09 13.63 -4.94
N MET A 94 -6.30 12.61 -4.58
CA MET A 94 -6.51 11.85 -3.35
C MET A 94 -5.22 11.64 -2.61
N LYS A 95 -5.34 11.58 -1.30
CA LYS A 95 -4.27 11.18 -0.40
C LYS A 95 -4.62 9.81 0.17
N LEU A 96 -3.72 8.85 -0.03
CA LEU A 96 -3.91 7.47 0.39
C LEU A 96 -2.83 7.11 1.40
N VAL A 97 -3.19 6.33 2.42
CA VAL A 97 -2.26 5.93 3.46
C VAL A 97 -2.20 4.41 3.51
N SER A 98 -0.99 3.88 3.60
CA SER A 98 -0.77 2.45 3.71
C SER A 98 0.32 2.16 4.73
N TRP A 99 0.10 1.12 5.53
CA TRP A 99 1.05 0.64 6.54
C TRP A 99 1.78 -0.59 6.03
N TYR A 100 2.99 -0.80 6.50
CA TYR A 100 3.73 -2.03 6.22
C TYR A 100 4.79 -2.26 7.27
N ASP A 101 5.02 -3.54 7.61
CA ASP A 101 6.15 -3.90 8.44
C ASP A 101 7.37 -4.02 7.52
N ASN A 102 8.26 -3.04 7.61
CA ASN A 102 9.39 -2.93 6.70
C ASN A 102 10.41 -4.07 6.87
N GLU A 103 10.41 -4.76 8.00
CA GLU A 103 11.31 -5.88 8.24
C GLU A 103 10.64 -7.21 7.92
N TRP A 104 9.44 -7.43 8.43
CA TRP A 104 8.74 -8.70 8.33
C TRP A 104 8.10 -8.91 6.96
N GLY A 105 7.45 -7.88 6.46
CA GLY A 105 6.75 -7.97 5.17
C GLY A 105 7.70 -8.24 4.01
N TYR A 106 8.81 -7.52 3.95
CA TYR A 106 9.79 -7.71 2.89
C TYR A 106 10.39 -9.11 2.91
N SER A 107 10.79 -9.59 4.09
CA SER A 107 11.39 -10.91 4.25
C SER A 107 10.42 -12.02 3.82
N ASN A 108 9.16 -11.90 4.20
CA ASN A 108 8.14 -12.85 3.78
C ASN A 108 7.93 -12.86 2.27
N LYS A 109 7.99 -11.69 1.64
CA LYS A 109 7.80 -11.59 0.19
C LYS A 109 8.96 -12.17 -0.60
N ILE A 110 10.18 -12.08 -0.08
CA ILE A 110 11.32 -12.76 -0.70
C ILE A 110 11.08 -14.26 -0.71
N ILE A 111 10.65 -14.83 0.40
CA ILE A 111 10.37 -16.26 0.48
C ILE A 111 9.25 -16.66 -0.47
N MET A 112 8.19 -15.87 -0.52
CA MET A 112 7.08 -16.11 -1.45
C MET A 112 7.53 -16.04 -2.89
N LEU A 113 8.40 -15.10 -3.24
CA LEU A 113 8.93 -14.96 -4.58
C LEU A 113 9.78 -16.17 -4.95
N ILE A 114 10.62 -16.65 -4.05
CA ILE A 114 11.42 -17.86 -4.28
C ILE A 114 10.51 -19.05 -4.56
N GLY A 115 9.46 -19.22 -3.76
CA GLY A 115 8.49 -20.29 -3.97
C GLY A 115 7.79 -20.19 -5.33
N LYS A 116 7.45 -18.99 -5.73
CA LYS A 116 6.81 -18.76 -7.03
C LYS A 116 7.76 -19.05 -8.19
N MET A 117 9.02 -18.68 -8.06
CA MET A 117 10.03 -18.98 -9.06
C MET A 117 10.26 -20.48 -9.17
N ALA A 118 10.32 -21.19 -8.05
CA ALA A 118 10.47 -22.63 -8.05
C ALA A 118 9.28 -23.31 -8.74
N ALA A 119 8.07 -22.87 -8.43
CA ALA A 119 6.87 -23.40 -9.08
C ALA A 119 6.87 -23.13 -10.59
N TYR A 120 7.34 -21.98 -11.02
CA TYR A 120 7.45 -21.64 -12.43
C TYR A 120 8.47 -22.54 -13.14
N ASN A 121 9.60 -22.80 -12.53
CA ASN A 121 10.66 -23.62 -13.12
C ASN A 121 10.29 -25.11 -13.23
N ASN A 122 9.32 -25.54 -12.43
CA ASN A 122 8.87 -26.94 -12.46
C ASN A 122 7.70 -27.20 -13.41
N LYS A 123 7.33 -26.20 -14.20
CA LYS A 123 6.27 -26.36 -15.21
C LYS A 123 6.78 -26.94 -16.55
#